data_7133e60bb8f932b091ddd382adbc4f97
#
_entry.id   7133e60bb8f932b091ddd382adbc4f97
#
_cell.length_a   1.000
_cell.length_b   1.000
_cell.length_c   1.000
_cell.angle_alpha   90.00
_cell.angle_beta   90.00
_cell.angle_gamma   90.00
#
_symmetry.space_group_name_H-M   'P 1'
#
loop_
_entity.id
_entity.type
_entity.pdbx_description
1 polymer ?
#
loop_
_entity_poly.entity_id
_entity_poly.type
_entity_poly.pdbx_seq_one_letter_code
_entity_poly.pdbx_strand_id
1 'polypeptide(L)'
;MNENLAEQIVNFCRRIANFRPIVGLCVCGDYALGLLDVKTPVEVLLIVDGFQPRVMNYIKFFGGKAVIVYAVDKWVFERDVDGGFLGEAFAVQLTFPYMPLKNEAYLKTEEVKLKKRIILELLENLVLDFPELSYELRIKPEYFVYETMLSRARLFPPLFYNLLNFLREDLREENLKCTMNGYAFALEELEKEKVVERTDGCFKISSEFACSVKSQRIRFINLLKSAQKALFLSLLGTFPKIFRILSQNREILLKLQSFEDEKFKNACQIEDPKRYLLVPTANGLIPLASKMDIEAFSRKALSADVNAEIEVEEMGGVLNDVYLVKAKVNGEERRVVAKSFKDWSSFKWFPLTLWTAGTKTFALLGQSRLERECAINQFLNSKGFTVPKLLSVSHQERLVFMEYLEGESLEKIVKRIMSAKAESEIEKELKVVQKVGETVAKIHALNVTLGDTKPENILLGKNGEIYLLDFEQASRNGDKAWDIAEFLFYVGHYASPFVGARRAELTARAFIRGYLEAGGDLRAVKAAGKPKYTKVFSVFAFPHVIFAISNICQKADQLGSEHG
;
A
#
# COMPACT_ATOMS: atom_id res chain seq x y z
N MET A 1 1.29 41.94 -3.68
CA MET A 1 0.16 42.65 -4.37
C MET A 1 0.28 44.13 -4.08
N ASN A 2 -0.01 45.01 -5.06
CA ASN A 2 0.00 46.47 -4.83
C ASN A 2 -1.19 46.83 -3.88
N GLU A 3 -0.93 47.65 -2.85
CA GLU A 3 -1.91 48.04 -1.82
C GLU A 3 -3.20 48.62 -2.45
N ASN A 4 -3.07 49.43 -3.49
CA ASN A 4 -4.22 50.01 -4.21
C ASN A 4 -5.13 48.92 -4.82
N LEU A 5 -4.56 47.88 -5.42
CA LEU A 5 -5.36 46.75 -5.99
C LEU A 5 -6.04 45.94 -4.89
N ALA A 6 -5.37 45.70 -3.77
CA ALA A 6 -5.93 45.00 -2.62
C ALA A 6 -7.15 45.75 -2.07
N GLU A 7 -7.05 47.06 -1.90
CA GLU A 7 -8.12 47.90 -1.42
C GLU A 7 -9.32 47.92 -2.39
N GLN A 8 -9.07 48.01 -3.69
CA GLN A 8 -10.09 47.94 -4.73
C GLN A 8 -10.83 46.60 -4.71
N ILE A 9 -10.12 45.49 -4.52
CA ILE A 9 -10.71 44.14 -4.40
C ILE A 9 -11.58 44.08 -3.15
N VAL A 10 -11.08 44.48 -2.00
CA VAL A 10 -11.84 44.48 -0.74
C VAL A 10 -13.10 45.31 -0.86
N ASN A 11 -13.02 46.51 -1.44
CA ASN A 11 -14.18 47.39 -1.64
C ASN A 11 -15.20 46.79 -2.62
N PHE A 12 -14.74 46.10 -3.66
CA PHE A 12 -15.61 45.35 -4.58
C PHE A 12 -16.31 44.21 -3.87
N CYS A 13 -15.60 43.39 -3.09
CA CYS A 13 -16.14 42.31 -2.31
C CYS A 13 -17.16 42.78 -1.24
N ARG A 14 -16.93 43.95 -0.61
CA ARG A 14 -17.91 44.56 0.29
C ARG A 14 -19.26 44.89 -0.41
N ARG A 15 -19.19 45.36 -1.65
CA ARG A 15 -20.40 45.61 -2.45
C ARG A 15 -21.15 44.32 -2.81
N ILE A 16 -20.38 43.26 -3.19
CA ILE A 16 -20.95 41.93 -3.47
C ILE A 16 -21.64 41.38 -2.21
N ALA A 17 -20.99 41.52 -1.06
CA ALA A 17 -21.56 41.05 0.23
C ALA A 17 -22.82 41.81 0.67
N ASN A 18 -23.12 42.98 0.11
CA ASN A 18 -24.30 43.78 0.37
C ASN A 18 -24.59 43.91 1.88
N PHE A 19 -23.66 44.50 2.62
CA PHE A 19 -23.67 44.73 4.08
C PHE A 19 -23.61 43.45 4.94
N ARG A 20 -23.62 42.26 4.36
CA ARG A 20 -23.49 40.99 5.11
C ARG A 20 -22.04 40.78 5.60
N PRO A 21 -21.85 40.05 6.71
CA PRO A 21 -20.52 39.79 7.26
C PRO A 21 -19.66 38.98 6.29
N ILE A 22 -18.51 39.53 5.90
CA ILE A 22 -17.46 38.77 5.21
C ILE A 22 -16.71 37.92 6.23
N VAL A 23 -16.86 36.62 6.17
CA VAL A 23 -16.25 35.66 7.09
C VAL A 23 -14.82 35.33 6.69
N GLY A 24 -14.53 35.23 5.38
CA GLY A 24 -13.20 35.00 4.85
C GLY A 24 -13.03 35.63 3.47
N LEU A 25 -11.86 36.14 3.19
CA LEU A 25 -11.50 36.72 1.89
C LEU A 25 -10.02 36.44 1.60
N CYS A 26 -9.73 35.80 0.45
CA CYS A 26 -8.36 35.59 0.02
C CYS A 26 -8.23 35.67 -1.51
N VAL A 27 -7.02 36.00 -1.96
CA VAL A 27 -6.59 35.85 -3.34
C VAL A 27 -6.05 34.43 -3.52
N CYS A 28 -6.43 33.77 -4.59
CA CYS A 28 -6.04 32.41 -4.92
C CYS A 28 -5.62 32.30 -6.40
N GLY A 29 -5.37 31.09 -6.87
CA GLY A 29 -4.97 30.80 -8.24
C GLY A 29 -3.56 31.30 -8.57
N ASP A 30 -3.28 31.52 -9.85
CA ASP A 30 -1.94 31.80 -10.36
C ASP A 30 -1.30 33.07 -9.77
N TYR A 31 -2.14 34.05 -9.42
CA TYR A 31 -1.63 35.27 -8.81
C TYR A 31 -1.04 35.00 -7.41
N ALA A 32 -1.68 34.14 -6.64
CA ALA A 32 -1.20 33.70 -5.33
C ALA A 32 0.02 32.77 -5.44
N LEU A 33 0.18 32.07 -6.58
CA LEU A 33 1.37 31.26 -6.89
C LEU A 33 2.60 32.11 -7.30
N GLY A 34 2.50 33.44 -7.31
CA GLY A 34 3.60 34.33 -7.67
C GLY A 34 3.66 34.75 -9.16
N LEU A 35 2.67 34.36 -9.96
CA LEU A 35 2.59 34.78 -11.37
C LEU A 35 1.95 36.15 -11.49
N LEU A 36 2.77 37.17 -11.49
CA LEU A 36 2.35 38.59 -11.43
C LEU A 36 2.20 39.28 -12.79
N ASP A 37 2.17 38.52 -13.90
CA ASP A 37 2.01 39.07 -15.25
C ASP A 37 0.71 39.92 -15.37
N VAL A 38 0.75 40.95 -16.22
CA VAL A 38 -0.38 41.85 -16.47
C VAL A 38 -1.61 41.06 -16.98
N LYS A 39 -1.40 40.02 -17.75
CA LYS A 39 -2.47 39.15 -18.31
C LYS A 39 -3.04 38.14 -17.31
N THR A 40 -2.37 37.87 -16.20
CA THR A 40 -2.83 36.91 -15.19
C THR A 40 -4.00 37.52 -14.42
N PRO A 41 -5.21 36.90 -14.46
CA PRO A 41 -6.35 37.37 -13.68
C PRO A 41 -6.09 37.13 -12.18
N VAL A 42 -6.68 37.97 -11.35
CA VAL A 42 -6.68 37.79 -9.90
C VAL A 42 -7.94 37.02 -9.53
N GLU A 43 -7.76 35.81 -9.06
CA GLU A 43 -8.86 34.98 -8.54
C GLU A 43 -9.03 35.26 -7.05
N VAL A 44 -10.27 35.48 -6.62
CA VAL A 44 -10.62 35.85 -5.25
C VAL A 44 -11.72 34.94 -4.72
N LEU A 45 -11.47 34.31 -3.58
CA LEU A 45 -12.48 33.57 -2.83
C LEU A 45 -13.10 34.50 -1.78
N LEU A 46 -14.41 34.71 -1.88
CA LEU A 46 -15.20 35.53 -0.96
C LEU A 46 -16.21 34.65 -0.23
N ILE A 47 -16.08 34.56 1.10
CA ILE A 47 -16.96 33.79 1.97
C ILE A 47 -17.81 34.76 2.80
N VAL A 48 -19.13 34.69 2.64
CA VAL A 48 -20.07 35.64 3.26
C VAL A 48 -21.14 34.89 4.05
N ASP A 49 -21.46 35.36 5.24
CA ASP A 49 -22.51 34.77 6.05
C ASP A 49 -23.90 35.18 5.54
N GLY A 50 -24.73 34.18 5.26
CA GLY A 50 -26.07 34.39 4.72
C GLY A 50 -26.10 34.90 3.27
N PHE A 51 -25.10 34.64 2.45
CA PHE A 51 -25.03 35.09 1.05
C PHE A 51 -26.18 34.55 0.18
N GLN A 52 -26.76 35.41 -0.65
CA GLN A 52 -27.81 35.05 -1.60
C GLN A 52 -27.54 35.66 -2.98
N PRO A 53 -27.58 34.86 -4.08
CA PRO A 53 -27.70 33.41 -4.13
C PRO A 53 -26.48 32.75 -3.46
N ARG A 54 -26.66 31.54 -2.91
CA ARG A 54 -25.64 30.90 -2.07
C ARG A 54 -24.27 30.71 -2.74
N VAL A 55 -24.23 30.76 -4.07
CA VAL A 55 -23.01 30.67 -4.90
C VAL A 55 -23.17 31.58 -6.10
N MET A 56 -22.16 32.44 -6.36
CA MET A 56 -22.17 33.34 -7.51
C MET A 56 -20.73 33.73 -7.92
N ASN A 57 -20.50 33.90 -9.22
CA ASN A 57 -19.22 34.37 -9.74
C ASN A 57 -19.39 35.79 -10.30
N TYR A 58 -18.40 36.67 -10.01
CA TYR A 58 -18.38 38.04 -10.49
C TYR A 58 -17.04 38.31 -11.20
N ILE A 59 -17.07 39.08 -12.28
CA ILE A 59 -15.88 39.50 -13.01
C ILE A 59 -15.88 41.02 -13.11
N LYS A 60 -14.74 41.65 -12.76
CA LYS A 60 -14.52 43.09 -12.87
C LYS A 60 -13.10 43.39 -13.30
N PHE A 61 -12.94 44.46 -14.06
CA PHE A 61 -11.63 44.93 -14.49
C PHE A 61 -11.20 46.11 -13.66
N PHE A 62 -9.96 46.10 -13.15
CA PHE A 62 -9.30 47.18 -12.46
C PHE A 62 -7.99 47.48 -13.15
N GLY A 63 -7.85 48.70 -13.73
CA GLY A 63 -6.62 49.11 -14.43
C GLY A 63 -6.19 48.11 -15.54
N GLY A 64 -7.13 47.54 -16.27
CA GLY A 64 -6.86 46.52 -17.31
C GLY A 64 -6.70 45.10 -16.78
N LYS A 65 -6.64 44.87 -15.48
CA LYS A 65 -6.48 43.57 -14.83
C LYS A 65 -7.85 42.96 -14.49
N ALA A 66 -8.10 41.73 -14.95
CA ALA A 66 -9.32 41.02 -14.63
C ALA A 66 -9.28 40.48 -13.19
N VAL A 67 -10.33 40.75 -12.42
CA VAL A 67 -10.55 40.20 -11.08
C VAL A 67 -11.79 39.33 -11.12
N ILE A 68 -11.63 38.05 -10.78
CA ILE A 68 -12.70 37.04 -10.75
C ILE A 68 -12.99 36.73 -9.29
N VAL A 69 -14.21 36.99 -8.83
CA VAL A 69 -14.62 36.73 -7.46
C VAL A 69 -15.56 35.52 -7.43
N TYR A 70 -15.14 34.49 -6.71
CA TYR A 70 -15.95 33.33 -6.35
C TYR A 70 -16.62 33.61 -5.01
N ALA A 71 -17.87 34.05 -5.03
CA ALA A 71 -18.64 34.35 -3.81
C ALA A 71 -19.45 33.14 -3.40
N VAL A 72 -19.33 32.75 -2.13
CA VAL A 72 -19.98 31.57 -1.57
C VAL A 72 -20.54 31.87 -0.18
N ASP A 73 -21.70 31.29 0.13
CA ASP A 73 -22.26 31.33 1.47
C ASP A 73 -21.40 30.50 2.45
N LYS A 74 -21.22 31.04 3.67
CA LYS A 74 -20.43 30.40 4.72
C LYS A 74 -20.82 28.94 4.95
N TRP A 75 -22.11 28.66 5.12
CA TRP A 75 -22.61 27.31 5.39
C TRP A 75 -22.29 26.35 4.22
N VAL A 76 -22.42 26.81 2.97
CA VAL A 76 -22.10 26.03 1.78
C VAL A 76 -20.61 25.74 1.71
N PHE A 77 -19.78 26.75 1.99
CA PHE A 77 -18.33 26.62 1.99
C PHE A 77 -17.84 25.61 3.05
N GLU A 78 -18.30 25.74 4.29
CA GLU A 78 -17.94 24.81 5.37
C GLU A 78 -18.39 23.37 5.06
N ARG A 79 -19.57 23.17 4.48
CA ARG A 79 -20.02 21.86 3.99
C ARG A 79 -19.15 21.31 2.85
N ASP A 80 -18.64 22.19 1.99
CA ASP A 80 -17.71 21.79 0.91
C ASP A 80 -16.33 21.39 1.48
N VAL A 81 -15.86 22.07 2.52
CA VAL A 81 -14.67 21.71 3.28
C VAL A 81 -14.85 20.36 3.99
N ASP A 82 -15.94 20.17 4.74
CA ASP A 82 -16.15 19.00 5.59
C ASP A 82 -16.44 17.72 4.81
N GLY A 83 -17.13 17.79 3.69
CA GLY A 83 -17.61 16.62 2.98
C GLY A 83 -17.56 16.69 1.45
N GLY A 84 -16.99 17.75 0.86
CA GLY A 84 -16.98 17.92 -0.60
C GLY A 84 -18.39 18.10 -1.17
N PHE A 85 -19.25 18.84 -0.47
CA PHE A 85 -20.67 19.04 -0.83
C PHE A 85 -20.86 19.56 -2.26
N LEU A 86 -20.00 20.49 -2.69
CA LEU A 86 -19.94 20.98 -4.08
C LEU A 86 -18.76 20.38 -4.87
N GLY A 87 -18.31 19.18 -4.52
CA GLY A 87 -17.16 18.52 -5.17
C GLY A 87 -15.83 19.25 -4.94
N GLU A 88 -15.72 20.01 -3.86
CA GLU A 88 -14.55 20.87 -3.52
C GLU A 88 -14.39 22.06 -4.49
N ALA A 89 -15.43 22.47 -5.22
CA ALA A 89 -15.31 23.52 -6.23
C ALA A 89 -14.76 24.85 -5.68
N PHE A 90 -15.03 25.17 -4.42
CA PHE A 90 -14.54 26.35 -3.72
C PHE A 90 -13.43 26.00 -2.73
N ALA A 91 -13.59 24.91 -1.99
CA ALA A 91 -12.64 24.45 -0.99
C ALA A 91 -11.26 24.13 -1.61
N VAL A 92 -11.20 23.63 -2.86
CA VAL A 92 -9.94 23.31 -3.57
C VAL A 92 -8.96 24.47 -3.64
N GLN A 93 -9.44 25.72 -3.56
CA GLN A 93 -8.57 26.91 -3.55
C GLN A 93 -7.64 26.93 -2.33
N LEU A 94 -8.04 26.34 -1.20
CA LEU A 94 -7.21 26.25 0.01
C LEU A 94 -6.21 25.08 -0.04
N THR A 95 -6.22 24.25 -1.09
CA THR A 95 -5.18 23.22 -1.28
C THR A 95 -3.91 23.76 -1.91
N PHE A 96 -3.95 24.96 -2.49
CA PHE A 96 -2.84 25.69 -3.06
C PHE A 96 -2.48 26.91 -2.18
N PRO A 97 -1.32 27.55 -2.39
CA PRO A 97 -1.01 28.83 -1.76
C PRO A 97 -2.09 29.88 -2.03
N TYR A 98 -2.45 30.61 -1.02
CA TYR A 98 -3.39 31.73 -1.09
C TYR A 98 -2.90 32.92 -0.26
N MET A 99 -3.37 34.12 -0.60
CA MET A 99 -3.03 35.35 0.10
C MET A 99 -4.25 35.86 0.86
N PRO A 100 -4.28 35.80 2.20
CA PRO A 100 -5.42 36.25 2.98
C PRO A 100 -5.54 37.79 2.92
N LEU A 101 -6.77 38.29 2.67
CA LEU A 101 -7.12 39.69 2.72
C LEU A 101 -7.98 40.05 3.92
N LYS A 102 -8.76 39.07 4.43
CA LYS A 102 -9.59 39.23 5.62
C LYS A 102 -9.76 37.91 6.35
N ASN A 103 -9.63 37.93 7.69
CA ASN A 103 -9.83 36.84 8.60
C ASN A 103 -8.98 35.60 8.27
N GLU A 104 -7.68 35.79 8.30
CA GLU A 104 -6.66 34.76 8.04
C GLU A 104 -6.83 33.55 8.97
N ALA A 105 -7.17 33.76 10.25
CA ALA A 105 -7.35 32.70 11.22
C ALA A 105 -8.47 31.72 10.82
N TYR A 106 -9.60 32.25 10.32
CA TYR A 106 -10.71 31.41 9.82
C TYR A 106 -10.25 30.59 8.59
N LEU A 107 -9.58 31.25 7.63
CA LEU A 107 -9.11 30.58 6.42
C LEU A 107 -8.12 29.45 6.75
N LYS A 108 -7.19 29.68 7.69
CA LYS A 108 -6.25 28.65 8.15
C LYS A 108 -6.95 27.49 8.85
N THR A 109 -7.98 27.77 9.66
CA THR A 109 -8.77 26.71 10.29
C THR A 109 -9.46 25.84 9.25
N GLU A 110 -10.10 26.44 8.26
CA GLU A 110 -10.78 25.70 7.20
C GLU A 110 -9.79 24.98 6.27
N GLU A 111 -8.61 25.53 6.02
CA GLU A 111 -7.51 24.90 5.31
C GLU A 111 -7.07 23.59 6.01
N VAL A 112 -6.82 23.64 7.33
CA VAL A 112 -6.37 22.48 8.10
C VAL A 112 -7.46 21.40 8.11
N LYS A 113 -8.73 21.76 8.32
CA LYS A 113 -9.86 20.81 8.24
C LYS A 113 -9.93 20.12 6.88
N LEU A 114 -9.85 20.90 5.79
CA LEU A 114 -9.86 20.38 4.43
C LEU A 114 -8.70 19.40 4.20
N LYS A 115 -7.47 19.79 4.54
CA LYS A 115 -6.26 18.98 4.35
C LYS A 115 -6.32 17.71 5.20
N LYS A 116 -6.83 17.78 6.42
CA LYS A 116 -7.06 16.62 7.29
C LYS A 116 -8.01 15.61 6.64
N ARG A 117 -9.16 16.06 6.12
CA ARG A 117 -10.09 15.19 5.40
C ARG A 117 -9.43 14.55 4.17
N ILE A 118 -8.68 15.34 3.41
CA ILE A 118 -7.95 14.84 2.23
C ILE A 118 -6.93 13.77 2.62
N ILE A 119 -6.16 13.98 3.69
CA ILE A 119 -5.22 12.98 4.19
C ILE A 119 -5.96 11.69 4.54
N LEU A 120 -7.07 11.77 5.27
CA LEU A 120 -7.88 10.59 5.62
C LEU A 120 -8.34 9.84 4.37
N GLU A 121 -8.87 10.53 3.35
CA GLU A 121 -9.27 9.91 2.08
C GLU A 121 -8.08 9.20 1.38
N LEU A 122 -6.90 9.81 1.39
CA LEU A 122 -5.69 9.23 0.78
C LEU A 122 -5.16 8.03 1.59
N LEU A 123 -5.22 8.09 2.92
CA LEU A 123 -4.85 6.95 3.78
C LEU A 123 -5.82 5.77 3.60
N GLU A 124 -7.13 6.03 3.51
CA GLU A 124 -8.13 5.02 3.17
C GLU A 124 -7.82 4.34 1.83
N ASN A 125 -7.50 5.14 0.80
CA ASN A 125 -7.12 4.61 -0.51
C ASN A 125 -5.85 3.76 -0.42
N LEU A 126 -4.83 4.18 0.31
CA LEU A 126 -3.62 3.39 0.52
C LEU A 126 -3.90 2.05 1.21
N VAL A 127 -4.80 2.01 2.20
CA VAL A 127 -5.20 0.75 2.86
C VAL A 127 -5.97 -0.16 1.90
N LEU A 128 -6.78 0.41 1.00
CA LEU A 128 -7.54 -0.35 0.02
C LEU A 128 -6.67 -0.86 -1.14
N ASP A 129 -5.69 -0.06 -1.57
CA ASP A 129 -4.77 -0.41 -2.66
C ASP A 129 -3.68 -1.37 -2.20
N PHE A 130 -3.22 -1.22 -0.95
CA PHE A 130 -2.14 -1.99 -0.33
C PHE A 130 -2.58 -2.61 1.01
N PRO A 131 -3.52 -3.59 1.03
CA PRO A 131 -4.15 -4.08 2.25
C PRO A 131 -3.20 -4.62 3.30
N GLU A 132 -2.08 -5.23 2.90
CA GLU A 132 -1.07 -5.73 3.83
C GLU A 132 0.12 -4.77 3.97
N LEU A 133 0.59 -4.16 2.87
CA LEU A 133 1.76 -3.29 2.88
C LEU A 133 1.50 -1.95 3.58
N SER A 134 0.25 -1.47 3.61
CA SER A 134 -0.12 -0.22 4.29
C SER A 134 0.33 -0.14 5.75
N TYR A 135 0.43 -1.27 6.43
CA TYR A 135 0.93 -1.36 7.82
C TYR A 135 2.43 -1.06 7.94
N GLU A 136 3.20 -1.23 6.87
CA GLU A 136 4.66 -1.09 6.88
C GLU A 136 5.16 0.15 6.12
N LEU A 137 4.31 0.75 5.28
CA LEU A 137 4.65 1.94 4.50
C LEU A 137 5.12 3.09 5.40
N ARG A 138 6.18 3.76 4.95
CA ARG A 138 6.64 5.03 5.48
C ARG A 138 6.27 6.12 4.49
N ILE A 139 5.38 7.02 4.90
CA ILE A 139 4.78 8.05 4.05
C ILE A 139 5.46 9.37 4.36
N LYS A 140 6.12 9.97 3.37
CA LYS A 140 6.61 11.34 3.49
C LYS A 140 5.46 12.33 3.33
N PRO A 141 5.46 13.47 4.04
CA PRO A 141 4.41 14.49 3.95
C PRO A 141 4.16 14.98 2.51
N GLU A 142 5.20 15.01 1.66
CA GLU A 142 5.11 15.42 0.26
C GLU A 142 4.15 14.53 -0.55
N TYR A 143 3.98 13.27 -0.17
CA TYR A 143 2.99 12.38 -0.79
C TYR A 143 1.61 13.01 -0.83
N PHE A 144 1.16 13.56 0.30
CA PHE A 144 -0.18 14.13 0.41
C PHE A 144 -0.36 15.36 -0.47
N VAL A 145 0.66 16.19 -0.63
CA VAL A 145 0.63 17.36 -1.52
C VAL A 145 0.52 16.91 -2.98
N TYR A 146 1.46 16.10 -3.44
CA TYR A 146 1.52 15.70 -4.85
C TYR A 146 0.32 14.84 -5.25
N GLU A 147 -0.10 13.87 -4.43
CA GLU A 147 -1.26 13.02 -4.73
C GLU A 147 -2.57 13.82 -4.70
N THR A 148 -2.70 14.80 -3.78
CA THR A 148 -3.85 15.71 -3.77
C THR A 148 -3.97 16.47 -5.08
N MET A 149 -2.89 17.06 -5.54
CA MET A 149 -2.88 17.87 -6.75
C MET A 149 -3.14 17.03 -7.99
N LEU A 150 -2.48 15.87 -8.11
CA LEU A 150 -2.62 14.97 -9.25
C LEU A 150 -4.00 14.31 -9.32
N SER A 151 -4.54 13.83 -8.20
CA SER A 151 -5.86 13.22 -8.16
C SER A 151 -6.96 14.21 -8.57
N ARG A 152 -6.86 15.46 -8.12
CA ARG A 152 -7.80 16.50 -8.49
C ARG A 152 -7.64 16.99 -9.91
N ALA A 153 -6.41 17.06 -10.41
CA ALA A 153 -6.14 17.37 -11.82
C ALA A 153 -6.67 16.28 -12.77
N ARG A 154 -6.63 15.00 -12.35
CA ARG A 154 -7.26 13.89 -13.10
C ARG A 154 -8.79 14.00 -13.14
N LEU A 155 -9.42 14.42 -12.04
CA LEU A 155 -10.87 14.62 -11.98
C LEU A 155 -11.32 15.87 -12.76
N PHE A 156 -10.50 16.92 -12.75
CA PHE A 156 -10.79 18.20 -13.38
C PHE A 156 -9.54 18.75 -14.10
N PRO A 157 -9.34 18.41 -15.39
CA PRO A 157 -8.15 18.76 -16.15
C PRO A 157 -7.73 20.24 -16.10
N PRO A 158 -8.61 21.24 -15.99
CA PRO A 158 -8.19 22.64 -15.82
C PRO A 158 -7.32 22.93 -14.59
N LEU A 159 -7.41 22.10 -13.51
CA LEU A 159 -6.52 22.22 -12.36
C LEU A 159 -5.08 21.81 -12.68
N PHE A 160 -4.87 21.08 -13.77
CA PHE A 160 -3.54 20.71 -14.22
C PHE A 160 -2.70 21.94 -14.58
N TYR A 161 -3.33 22.97 -15.10
CA TYR A 161 -2.66 24.23 -15.39
C TYR A 161 -2.12 24.90 -14.10
N ASN A 162 -2.92 24.90 -13.03
CA ASN A 162 -2.47 25.40 -11.72
C ASN A 162 -1.32 24.55 -11.17
N LEU A 163 -1.35 23.23 -11.38
CA LEU A 163 -0.27 22.34 -10.98
C LEU A 163 1.03 22.62 -11.74
N LEU A 164 0.97 22.85 -13.05
CA LEU A 164 2.16 23.24 -13.83
C LEU A 164 2.76 24.56 -13.34
N ASN A 165 1.92 25.55 -13.04
CA ASN A 165 2.36 26.83 -12.51
C ASN A 165 2.93 26.70 -11.08
N PHE A 166 2.34 25.85 -10.25
CA PHE A 166 2.84 25.53 -8.92
C PHE A 166 4.25 24.90 -8.95
N LEU A 167 4.53 24.06 -9.95
CA LEU A 167 5.77 23.28 -10.11
C LEU A 167 6.86 24.02 -10.92
N ARG A 168 6.65 25.28 -11.30
CA ARG A 168 7.69 26.06 -11.99
C ARG A 168 8.96 26.13 -11.13
N GLU A 169 10.11 25.95 -11.75
CA GLU A 169 11.42 25.89 -11.09
C GLU A 169 11.69 27.09 -10.18
N ASP A 170 11.30 28.28 -10.64
CA ASP A 170 11.52 29.55 -9.92
C ASP A 170 10.62 29.76 -8.69
N LEU A 171 9.50 29.01 -8.57
CA LEU A 171 8.47 29.21 -7.54
C LEU A 171 8.17 27.93 -6.72
N ARG A 172 8.67 26.79 -7.18
CA ARG A 172 8.33 25.47 -6.64
C ARG A 172 8.61 25.34 -5.14
N GLU A 173 9.80 25.71 -4.70
CA GLU A 173 10.22 25.54 -3.30
C GLU A 173 9.36 26.38 -2.36
N GLU A 174 9.09 27.63 -2.71
CA GLU A 174 8.27 28.52 -1.90
C GLU A 174 6.80 28.06 -1.85
N ASN A 175 6.25 27.71 -3.01
CA ASN A 175 4.88 27.20 -3.11
C ASN A 175 4.70 25.87 -2.34
N LEU A 176 5.67 24.96 -2.45
CA LEU A 176 5.66 23.69 -1.73
C LEU A 176 5.73 23.94 -0.22
N LYS A 177 6.64 24.77 0.24
CA LYS A 177 6.79 25.12 1.66
C LYS A 177 5.51 25.73 2.24
N CYS A 178 4.91 26.68 1.51
CA CYS A 178 3.66 27.31 1.93
C CYS A 178 2.52 26.27 2.05
N THR A 179 2.38 25.40 1.05
CA THR A 179 1.34 24.37 1.03
C THR A 179 1.54 23.30 2.11
N MET A 180 2.80 22.90 2.35
CA MET A 180 3.17 21.89 3.34
C MET A 180 2.79 22.28 4.76
N ASN A 181 2.82 23.56 5.12
CA ASN A 181 2.47 24.01 6.47
C ASN A 181 1.08 23.54 6.90
N GLY A 182 0.08 23.69 6.06
CA GLY A 182 -1.28 23.24 6.39
C GLY A 182 -1.42 21.69 6.49
N TYR A 183 -0.65 20.93 5.66
CA TYR A 183 -0.59 19.47 5.78
C TYR A 183 0.13 19.04 7.06
N ALA A 184 1.19 19.76 7.47
CA ALA A 184 1.91 19.46 8.72
C ALA A 184 0.98 19.59 9.94
N PHE A 185 0.21 20.69 10.05
CA PHE A 185 -0.78 20.84 11.12
C PHE A 185 -1.85 19.75 11.09
N ALA A 186 -2.37 19.41 9.91
CA ALA A 186 -3.36 18.34 9.77
C ALA A 186 -2.79 16.97 10.18
N LEU A 187 -1.54 16.67 9.83
CA LEU A 187 -0.86 15.43 10.24
C LEU A 187 -0.62 15.38 11.75
N GLU A 188 -0.28 16.50 12.39
CA GLU A 188 -0.13 16.58 13.85
C GLU A 188 -1.47 16.31 14.58
N GLU A 189 -2.59 16.77 14.03
CA GLU A 189 -3.91 16.42 14.58
C GLU A 189 -4.21 14.93 14.42
N LEU A 190 -3.94 14.35 13.25
CA LEU A 190 -4.15 12.91 13.00
C LEU A 190 -3.22 12.02 13.82
N GLU A 191 -2.03 12.50 14.17
CA GLU A 191 -1.12 11.82 15.10
C GLU A 191 -1.71 11.80 16.53
N LYS A 192 -2.27 12.92 17.00
CA LYS A 192 -2.98 13.01 18.30
C LYS A 192 -4.21 12.10 18.33
N GLU A 193 -4.90 11.95 17.21
CA GLU A 193 -6.06 11.05 17.05
C GLU A 193 -5.66 9.58 16.82
N LYS A 194 -4.37 9.27 16.83
CA LYS A 194 -3.82 7.92 16.61
C LYS A 194 -4.20 7.29 15.26
N VAL A 195 -4.44 8.11 14.26
CA VAL A 195 -4.65 7.65 12.87
C VAL A 195 -3.33 7.33 12.21
N VAL A 196 -2.30 8.14 12.48
CA VAL A 196 -0.94 7.96 12.01
C VAL A 196 0.06 8.01 13.17
N GLU A 197 1.21 7.41 12.97
CA GLU A 197 2.34 7.39 13.89
C GLU A 197 3.56 8.02 13.21
N ARG A 198 4.27 8.94 13.89
CA ARG A 198 5.50 9.53 13.34
C ARG A 198 6.68 8.60 13.60
N THR A 199 7.46 8.31 12.57
CA THR A 199 8.66 7.46 12.62
C THR A 199 9.71 7.99 11.63
N ASP A 200 10.90 8.37 12.12
CA ASP A 200 12.05 8.78 11.31
C ASP A 200 11.74 9.83 10.22
N GLY A 201 10.97 10.86 10.57
CA GLY A 201 10.57 11.92 9.64
C GLY A 201 9.49 11.54 8.62
N CYS A 202 8.95 10.33 8.72
CA CYS A 202 7.84 9.82 7.94
C CYS A 202 6.63 9.55 8.84
N PHE A 203 5.49 9.24 8.22
CA PHE A 203 4.27 8.81 8.89
C PHE A 203 3.96 7.35 8.52
N LYS A 204 3.47 6.61 9.49
CA LYS A 204 2.99 5.25 9.35
C LYS A 204 1.51 5.22 9.67
N ILE A 205 0.72 4.43 8.93
CA ILE A 205 -0.70 4.23 9.22
C ILE A 205 -0.82 3.37 10.49
N SER A 206 -1.65 3.78 11.44
CA SER A 206 -1.88 2.98 12.64
C SER A 206 -2.62 1.68 12.31
N SER A 207 -2.32 0.63 13.06
CA SER A 207 -2.97 -0.67 12.85
C SER A 207 -4.48 -0.61 13.11
N GLU A 208 -4.90 0.22 14.06
CA GLU A 208 -6.31 0.43 14.41
C GLU A 208 -7.08 1.06 13.27
N PHE A 209 -6.55 2.13 12.68
CA PHE A 209 -7.16 2.78 11.51
C PHE A 209 -7.22 1.85 10.31
N ALA A 210 -6.12 1.16 9.98
CA ALA A 210 -6.08 0.23 8.86
C ALA A 210 -7.12 -0.91 9.01
N CYS A 211 -7.29 -1.46 10.22
CA CYS A 211 -8.33 -2.47 10.49
C CYS A 211 -9.75 -1.89 10.32
N SER A 212 -10.00 -0.66 10.77
CA SER A 212 -11.31 -0.02 10.62
C SER A 212 -11.69 0.18 9.15
N VAL A 213 -10.75 0.60 8.32
CA VAL A 213 -10.95 0.78 6.87
C VAL A 213 -11.25 -0.55 6.17
N LYS A 214 -10.54 -1.62 6.49
CA LYS A 214 -10.76 -2.96 5.91
C LYS A 214 -12.16 -3.53 6.22
N SER A 215 -12.72 -3.20 7.39
CA SER A 215 -14.03 -3.68 7.83
C SER A 215 -15.22 -3.02 7.11
N GLN A 216 -14.99 -1.86 6.46
CA GLN A 216 -16.03 -1.07 5.82
C GLN A 216 -16.06 -1.27 4.30
N ARG A 217 -17.24 -1.17 3.67
CA ARG A 217 -17.41 -1.20 2.20
C ARG A 217 -17.04 0.15 1.55
N ILE A 218 -15.86 0.67 1.85
CA ILE A 218 -15.46 2.05 1.51
C ILE A 218 -15.26 2.24 0.00
N ARG A 219 -14.79 1.22 -0.75
CA ARG A 219 -14.51 1.35 -2.20
C ARG A 219 -15.68 1.90 -3.02
N PHE A 220 -16.88 1.41 -2.77
CA PHE A 220 -18.07 1.86 -3.50
C PHE A 220 -18.44 3.31 -3.14
N ILE A 221 -18.30 3.66 -1.86
CA ILE A 221 -18.56 5.02 -1.37
C ILE A 221 -17.57 6.01 -1.96
N ASN A 222 -16.28 5.65 -2.02
CA ASN A 222 -15.23 6.50 -2.60
C ASN A 222 -15.41 6.70 -4.11
N LEU A 223 -15.86 5.67 -4.85
CA LEU A 223 -16.19 5.80 -6.27
C LEU A 223 -17.35 6.79 -6.48
N LEU A 224 -18.42 6.70 -5.69
CA LEU A 224 -19.55 7.63 -5.74
C LEU A 224 -19.14 9.06 -5.41
N LYS A 225 -18.34 9.26 -4.37
CA LYS A 225 -17.79 10.57 -4.00
C LYS A 225 -16.94 11.17 -5.13
N SER A 226 -16.09 10.35 -5.78
CA SER A 226 -15.26 10.81 -6.90
C SER A 226 -16.08 11.23 -8.10
N ALA A 227 -17.13 10.48 -8.45
CA ALA A 227 -18.06 10.83 -9.52
C ALA A 227 -18.83 12.13 -9.20
N GLN A 228 -19.27 12.29 -7.97
CA GLN A 228 -19.92 13.53 -7.51
C GLN A 228 -18.94 14.72 -7.57
N LYS A 229 -17.71 14.58 -7.10
CA LYS A 229 -16.67 15.62 -7.19
C LYS A 229 -16.42 16.05 -8.65
N ALA A 230 -16.26 15.09 -9.55
CA ALA A 230 -16.05 15.38 -10.98
C ALA A 230 -17.20 16.16 -11.58
N LEU A 231 -18.45 15.79 -11.26
CA LEU A 231 -19.65 16.45 -11.77
C LEU A 231 -19.75 17.90 -11.29
N PHE A 232 -19.58 18.14 -9.99
CA PHE A 232 -19.69 19.49 -9.42
C PHE A 232 -18.52 20.39 -9.80
N LEU A 233 -17.28 19.87 -9.85
CA LEU A 233 -16.13 20.63 -10.37
C LEU A 233 -16.34 21.04 -11.84
N SER A 234 -16.91 20.15 -12.64
CA SER A 234 -17.26 20.47 -14.03
C SER A 234 -18.33 21.55 -14.13
N LEU A 235 -19.36 21.51 -13.31
CA LEU A 235 -20.48 22.46 -13.37
C LEU A 235 -20.13 23.84 -12.76
N LEU A 236 -19.47 23.87 -11.61
CA LEU A 236 -19.26 25.10 -10.84
C LEU A 236 -17.90 25.74 -11.02
N GLY A 237 -16.84 24.92 -11.26
CA GLY A 237 -15.47 25.40 -11.42
C GLY A 237 -15.08 25.80 -12.83
N THR A 238 -15.93 25.49 -13.82
CA THR A 238 -15.53 25.35 -15.20
C THR A 238 -15.56 26.64 -16.01
N PHE A 239 -16.58 27.48 -15.85
CA PHE A 239 -16.86 28.54 -16.83
C PHE A 239 -15.76 29.60 -16.91
N PRO A 240 -15.23 30.19 -15.84
CA PRO A 240 -14.16 31.18 -15.96
C PRO A 240 -12.81 30.57 -16.36
N LYS A 241 -12.52 29.32 -15.91
CA LYS A 241 -11.24 28.65 -16.17
C LYS A 241 -11.13 28.13 -17.61
N ILE A 242 -12.20 27.57 -18.14
CA ILE A 242 -12.23 27.12 -19.55
C ILE A 242 -12.12 28.31 -20.50
N PHE A 243 -12.85 29.38 -20.26
CA PHE A 243 -12.79 30.57 -21.10
C PHE A 243 -11.36 31.14 -21.13
N ARG A 244 -10.64 31.10 -20.03
CA ARG A 244 -9.25 31.51 -19.94
C ARG A 244 -8.31 30.57 -20.72
N ILE A 245 -8.45 29.24 -20.55
CA ILE A 245 -7.62 28.25 -21.25
C ILE A 245 -7.84 28.35 -22.76
N LEU A 246 -9.08 28.50 -23.21
CA LEU A 246 -9.44 28.67 -24.61
C LEU A 246 -8.92 29.99 -25.21
N SER A 247 -8.89 31.07 -24.42
CA SER A 247 -8.45 32.37 -24.88
C SER A 247 -6.93 32.56 -24.92
N GLN A 248 -6.18 31.79 -24.12
CA GLN A 248 -4.75 32.00 -23.94
C GLN A 248 -3.83 30.98 -24.62
N ASN A 249 -4.25 29.72 -24.84
CA ASN A 249 -3.35 28.72 -25.43
C ASN A 249 -4.04 27.49 -25.99
N ARG A 250 -4.16 27.39 -27.31
CA ARG A 250 -4.56 26.17 -28.01
C ARG A 250 -3.62 24.97 -27.78
N GLU A 251 -2.33 25.22 -27.57
CA GLU A 251 -1.32 24.19 -27.31
C GLU A 251 -1.55 23.47 -25.98
N ILE A 252 -2.11 24.13 -24.96
CA ILE A 252 -2.39 23.51 -23.65
C ILE A 252 -3.52 22.50 -23.75
N LEU A 253 -4.53 22.75 -24.60
CA LEU A 253 -5.61 21.79 -24.83
C LEU A 253 -5.11 20.48 -25.47
N LEU A 254 -4.14 20.57 -26.38
CA LEU A 254 -3.51 19.40 -27.00
C LEU A 254 -2.64 18.65 -25.98
N LYS A 255 -1.97 19.37 -25.08
CA LYS A 255 -1.19 18.78 -23.97
C LYS A 255 -2.07 18.13 -22.90
N LEU A 256 -3.30 18.60 -22.69
CA LEU A 256 -4.25 17.97 -21.75
C LEU A 256 -4.73 16.59 -22.23
N GLN A 257 -4.76 16.34 -23.55
CA GLN A 257 -5.10 15.03 -24.10
C GLN A 257 -4.00 13.98 -23.88
N SER A 258 -2.75 14.41 -23.67
CA SER A 258 -1.61 13.54 -23.42
C SER A 258 -1.28 13.41 -21.92
N PHE A 259 -2.19 13.77 -21.04
CA PHE A 259 -1.99 13.78 -19.57
C PHE A 259 -1.57 12.42 -18.98
N GLU A 260 -1.98 11.31 -19.59
CA GLU A 260 -1.59 9.96 -19.19
C GLU A 260 -0.24 9.52 -19.80
N ASP A 261 0.31 10.26 -20.76
CA ASP A 261 1.57 9.94 -21.41
C ASP A 261 2.76 10.17 -20.45
N GLU A 262 3.54 9.12 -20.20
CA GLU A 262 4.76 9.16 -19.37
C GLU A 262 5.77 10.19 -19.88
N LYS A 263 5.88 10.36 -21.20
CA LYS A 263 6.77 11.34 -21.82
C LYS A 263 6.36 12.78 -21.48
N PHE A 264 5.06 13.02 -21.36
CA PHE A 264 4.53 14.34 -20.99
C PHE A 264 4.76 14.64 -19.51
N LYS A 265 4.57 13.65 -18.62
CA LYS A 265 4.85 13.78 -17.18
C LYS A 265 6.33 14.09 -16.93
N ASN A 266 7.22 13.44 -17.65
CA ASN A 266 8.66 13.66 -17.57
C ASN A 266 9.06 15.05 -18.11
N ALA A 267 8.45 15.52 -19.19
CA ALA A 267 8.71 16.84 -19.74
C ALA A 267 8.22 17.99 -18.83
N CYS A 268 7.19 17.75 -18.02
CA CYS A 268 6.64 18.72 -17.05
C CYS A 268 7.25 18.60 -15.66
N GLN A 269 8.26 17.73 -15.44
CA GLN A 269 8.90 17.46 -14.15
C GLN A 269 7.91 17.13 -13.01
N ILE A 270 6.76 16.52 -13.34
CA ILE A 270 5.79 16.08 -12.35
C ILE A 270 6.30 14.82 -11.69
N GLU A 271 6.60 14.91 -10.42
CA GLU A 271 7.05 13.77 -9.64
C GLU A 271 5.89 12.79 -9.38
N ASP A 272 6.15 11.49 -9.56
CA ASP A 272 5.21 10.44 -9.15
C ASP A 272 5.08 10.46 -7.62
N PRO A 273 3.89 10.69 -7.05
CA PRO A 273 3.68 10.70 -5.61
C PRO A 273 4.15 9.42 -4.91
N LYS A 274 4.13 8.30 -5.61
CA LYS A 274 4.60 7.00 -5.07
C LYS A 274 6.10 6.99 -4.72
N ARG A 275 6.88 7.97 -5.19
CA ARG A 275 8.28 8.18 -4.76
C ARG A 275 8.39 8.57 -3.28
N TYR A 276 7.32 9.11 -2.72
CA TYR A 276 7.22 9.52 -1.33
C TYR A 276 6.58 8.45 -0.43
N LEU A 277 6.20 7.31 -1.01
CA LEU A 277 5.83 6.09 -0.29
C LEU A 277 7.06 5.19 -0.23
N LEU A 278 7.55 4.94 0.98
CA LEU A 278 8.80 4.22 1.19
C LEU A 278 8.52 2.85 1.84
N VAL A 279 9.22 1.84 1.34
CA VAL A 279 9.21 0.48 1.92
C VAL A 279 10.51 0.31 2.70
N PRO A 280 10.46 -0.05 4.00
CA PRO A 280 11.66 -0.39 4.76
C PRO A 280 12.32 -1.65 4.18
N THR A 281 13.64 -1.63 4.04
CA THR A 281 14.44 -2.79 3.60
C THR A 281 15.73 -2.86 4.41
N ALA A 282 16.48 -3.94 4.26
CA ALA A 282 17.80 -4.06 4.90
C ALA A 282 18.79 -2.98 4.43
N ASN A 283 18.60 -2.44 3.23
CA ASN A 283 19.41 -1.38 2.65
C ASN A 283 18.83 0.04 2.91
N GLY A 284 17.85 0.17 3.80
CA GLY A 284 17.17 1.41 4.14
C GLY A 284 15.78 1.56 3.51
N LEU A 285 15.28 2.79 3.46
CA LEU A 285 13.96 3.11 2.93
C LEU A 285 14.03 3.26 1.41
N ILE A 286 13.26 2.46 0.68
CA ILE A 286 13.23 2.46 -0.79
C ILE A 286 11.87 2.98 -1.28
N PRO A 287 11.85 3.95 -2.23
CA PRO A 287 10.61 4.43 -2.82
C PRO A 287 9.85 3.36 -3.58
N LEU A 288 8.52 3.33 -3.40
CA LEU A 288 7.63 2.38 -4.08
C LEU A 288 7.64 2.53 -5.62
N ALA A 289 7.90 3.74 -6.12
CA ALA A 289 8.00 4.05 -7.55
C ALA A 289 9.44 3.97 -8.11
N SER A 290 10.37 3.31 -7.41
CA SER A 290 11.72 3.17 -7.96
C SER A 290 11.70 2.26 -9.19
N LYS A 291 12.13 2.79 -10.34
CA LYS A 291 12.50 1.97 -11.50
C LYS A 291 13.79 1.25 -11.15
N MET A 292 13.82 -0.06 -11.35
CA MET A 292 14.96 -0.87 -11.00
C MET A 292 15.48 -1.56 -12.25
N ASP A 293 16.73 -1.24 -12.60
CA ASP A 293 17.51 -2.05 -13.51
C ASP A 293 18.03 -3.26 -12.72
N ILE A 294 17.58 -4.44 -13.12
CA ILE A 294 17.92 -5.72 -12.45
C ILE A 294 19.43 -5.89 -12.36
N GLU A 295 20.15 -5.56 -13.43
CA GLU A 295 21.61 -5.74 -13.48
C GLU A 295 22.30 -4.74 -12.55
N ALA A 296 21.99 -3.45 -12.62
CA ALA A 296 22.57 -2.42 -11.78
C ALA A 296 22.27 -2.67 -10.30
N PHE A 297 21.04 -3.12 -9.98
CA PHE A 297 20.68 -3.46 -8.60
C PHE A 297 21.42 -4.71 -8.11
N SER A 298 21.51 -5.77 -8.93
CA SER A 298 22.23 -6.99 -8.57
C SER A 298 23.69 -6.68 -8.26
N ARG A 299 24.33 -5.84 -9.06
CA ARG A 299 25.70 -5.36 -8.80
C ARG A 299 25.81 -4.62 -7.47
N LYS A 300 24.88 -3.71 -7.19
CA LYS A 300 24.81 -2.96 -5.93
C LYS A 300 24.56 -3.87 -4.73
N ALA A 301 23.57 -4.77 -4.82
CA ALA A 301 23.21 -5.69 -3.73
C ALA A 301 24.33 -6.67 -3.38
N LEU A 302 25.06 -7.13 -4.40
CA LEU A 302 26.20 -8.03 -4.24
C LEU A 302 27.50 -7.29 -3.92
N SER A 303 27.49 -5.94 -3.94
CA SER A 303 28.69 -5.10 -3.86
C SER A 303 29.74 -5.50 -4.90
N ALA A 304 29.27 -5.82 -6.12
CA ALA A 304 30.09 -6.28 -7.21
C ALA A 304 30.62 -5.09 -8.04
N ASP A 305 31.88 -5.15 -8.44
CA ASP A 305 32.49 -4.16 -9.33
C ASP A 305 31.79 -4.16 -10.70
N VAL A 306 31.97 -3.07 -11.47
CA VAL A 306 31.37 -2.91 -12.80
C VAL A 306 31.76 -4.07 -13.76
N ASN A 307 32.94 -4.65 -13.57
CA ASN A 307 33.48 -5.74 -14.42
C ASN A 307 33.22 -7.14 -13.84
N ALA A 308 32.56 -7.28 -12.68
CA ALA A 308 32.29 -8.60 -12.12
C ALA A 308 31.24 -9.33 -12.97
N GLU A 309 31.52 -10.60 -13.29
CA GLU A 309 30.54 -11.47 -13.93
C GLU A 309 29.39 -11.77 -12.98
N ILE A 310 28.19 -11.53 -13.46
CA ILE A 310 26.96 -11.88 -12.76
C ILE A 310 26.37 -13.11 -13.45
N GLU A 311 26.24 -14.18 -12.70
CA GLU A 311 25.55 -15.39 -13.12
C GLU A 311 24.11 -15.35 -12.60
N VAL A 312 23.13 -15.54 -13.51
CA VAL A 312 21.70 -15.61 -13.17
C VAL A 312 21.22 -17.02 -13.48
N GLU A 313 20.82 -17.72 -12.43
CA GLU A 313 20.30 -19.09 -12.51
C GLU A 313 18.82 -19.09 -12.17
N GLU A 314 17.97 -19.64 -13.04
CA GLU A 314 16.55 -19.81 -12.75
C GLU A 314 16.38 -20.95 -11.74
N MET A 315 15.82 -20.62 -10.56
CA MET A 315 15.58 -21.62 -9.50
C MET A 315 14.27 -22.39 -9.71
N GLY A 316 13.53 -22.05 -10.75
CA GLY A 316 12.21 -22.60 -11.02
C GLY A 316 11.13 -21.95 -10.18
N GLY A 317 9.88 -22.12 -10.60
CA GLY A 317 8.69 -21.62 -9.93
C GLY A 317 7.49 -21.79 -10.85
N VAL A 318 6.43 -22.43 -10.38
CA VAL A 318 5.22 -22.63 -11.21
C VAL A 318 4.46 -21.32 -11.36
N LEU A 319 4.60 -20.43 -10.39
CA LEU A 319 3.75 -19.24 -10.20
C LEU A 319 4.49 -17.91 -10.34
N ASN A 320 5.80 -17.91 -10.06
CA ASN A 320 6.69 -16.76 -10.17
C ASN A 320 7.98 -17.18 -10.87
N ASP A 321 8.67 -16.21 -11.45
CA ASP A 321 10.05 -16.42 -11.85
C ASP A 321 10.95 -16.12 -10.63
N VAL A 322 11.68 -17.12 -10.19
CA VAL A 322 12.64 -16.98 -9.09
C VAL A 322 14.05 -17.22 -9.64
N TYR A 323 14.93 -16.27 -9.44
CA TYR A 323 16.30 -16.29 -9.93
C TYR A 323 17.27 -16.24 -8.76
N LEU A 324 18.29 -17.10 -8.80
CA LEU A 324 19.48 -16.98 -7.97
C LEU A 324 20.50 -16.16 -8.75
N VAL A 325 20.86 -15.01 -8.20
CA VAL A 325 21.87 -14.14 -8.76
C VAL A 325 23.16 -14.31 -7.96
N LYS A 326 24.24 -14.69 -8.63
CA LYS A 326 25.54 -14.93 -8.04
C LYS A 326 26.58 -13.96 -8.62
N ALA A 327 27.50 -13.48 -7.80
CA ALA A 327 28.68 -12.75 -8.27
C ALA A 327 29.91 -13.12 -7.44
N LYS A 328 31.05 -13.17 -8.07
CA LYS A 328 32.32 -13.32 -7.39
C LYS A 328 32.88 -11.94 -7.04
N VAL A 329 33.00 -11.65 -5.77
CA VAL A 329 33.52 -10.39 -5.25
C VAL A 329 34.68 -10.68 -4.32
N ASN A 330 35.87 -10.19 -4.65
CA ASN A 330 37.10 -10.43 -3.88
C ASN A 330 37.42 -11.92 -3.62
N GLY A 331 37.03 -12.81 -4.55
CA GLY A 331 37.24 -14.26 -4.43
C GLY A 331 36.13 -14.99 -3.63
N GLU A 332 35.18 -14.26 -3.04
CA GLU A 332 34.00 -14.83 -2.37
C GLU A 332 32.79 -14.81 -3.28
N GLU A 333 32.03 -15.90 -3.29
CA GLU A 333 30.76 -15.98 -4.00
C GLU A 333 29.63 -15.36 -3.12
N ARG A 334 29.02 -14.30 -3.61
CA ARG A 334 27.86 -13.68 -3.00
C ARG A 334 26.59 -14.05 -3.79
N ARG A 335 25.51 -14.26 -3.06
CA ARG A 335 24.24 -14.75 -3.61
C ARG A 335 23.07 -13.90 -3.13
N VAL A 336 22.14 -13.59 -4.04
CA VAL A 336 20.86 -12.98 -3.73
C VAL A 336 19.76 -13.67 -4.52
N VAL A 337 18.53 -13.63 -4.01
CA VAL A 337 17.34 -14.15 -4.69
C VAL A 337 16.58 -12.98 -5.28
N ALA A 338 16.27 -13.04 -6.57
CA ALA A 338 15.35 -12.13 -7.25
C ALA A 338 14.05 -12.87 -7.56
N LYS A 339 12.90 -12.33 -7.10
CA LYS A 339 11.57 -12.92 -7.32
C LYS A 339 10.70 -11.94 -8.09
N SER A 340 10.18 -12.37 -9.25
CA SER A 340 9.30 -11.60 -10.14
C SER A 340 7.88 -12.13 -10.07
N PHE A 341 6.90 -11.24 -9.79
CA PHE A 341 5.51 -11.61 -9.55
C PHE A 341 4.66 -11.37 -10.80
N LYS A 342 4.23 -12.44 -11.45
CA LYS A 342 3.35 -12.41 -12.61
C LYS A 342 1.86 -12.50 -12.19
N ASP A 343 0.98 -11.91 -12.99
CA ASP A 343 -0.46 -12.10 -12.79
C ASP A 343 -0.86 -13.54 -13.18
N TRP A 344 -1.66 -14.19 -12.36
CA TRP A 344 -2.24 -15.49 -12.66
C TRP A 344 -3.47 -15.34 -13.58
N SER A 345 -3.31 -14.59 -14.66
CA SER A 345 -4.40 -14.29 -15.59
C SER A 345 -4.72 -15.43 -16.56
N SER A 346 -3.91 -16.51 -16.57
CA SER A 346 -4.13 -17.62 -17.50
C SER A 346 -5.22 -18.56 -16.99
N PHE A 347 -6.05 -19.03 -17.91
CA PHE A 347 -7.14 -20.01 -17.73
C PHE A 347 -6.74 -21.30 -16.97
N LYS A 348 -5.43 -21.54 -16.83
CA LYS A 348 -4.84 -22.68 -16.11
C LYS A 348 -5.16 -22.69 -14.61
N TRP A 349 -5.43 -21.52 -13.98
CA TRP A 349 -5.66 -21.39 -12.53
C TRP A 349 -7.13 -21.39 -12.14
N PHE A 350 -8.02 -21.25 -13.10
CA PHE A 350 -9.46 -21.27 -12.88
C PHE A 350 -9.93 -22.59 -12.19
N PRO A 351 -9.43 -23.77 -12.59
CA PRO A 351 -9.81 -25.01 -11.90
C PRO A 351 -9.37 -25.05 -10.44
N LEU A 352 -8.18 -24.53 -10.10
CA LEU A 352 -7.67 -24.50 -8.72
C LEU A 352 -8.50 -23.56 -7.84
N THR A 353 -8.83 -22.36 -8.34
CA THR A 353 -9.67 -21.41 -7.60
C THR A 353 -11.08 -21.92 -7.38
N LEU A 354 -11.65 -22.63 -8.37
CA LEU A 354 -12.95 -23.28 -8.23
C LEU A 354 -12.89 -24.44 -7.23
N TRP A 355 -11.84 -25.26 -7.27
CA TRP A 355 -11.65 -26.40 -6.37
C TRP A 355 -11.47 -25.98 -4.91
N THR A 356 -10.78 -24.86 -4.67
CA THR A 356 -10.55 -24.33 -3.33
C THR A 356 -11.64 -23.36 -2.87
N ALA A 357 -12.67 -23.12 -3.69
CA ALA A 357 -13.77 -22.22 -3.39
C ALA A 357 -14.43 -22.56 -2.04
N GLY A 358 -14.61 -21.55 -1.19
CA GLY A 358 -15.13 -21.68 0.17
C GLY A 358 -14.14 -22.23 1.21
N THR A 359 -12.89 -22.54 0.81
CA THR A 359 -11.82 -22.98 1.73
C THR A 359 -10.72 -21.91 1.85
N LYS A 360 -10.14 -21.48 0.74
CA LYS A 360 -9.09 -20.45 0.68
C LYS A 360 -9.31 -19.53 -0.52
N THR A 361 -9.05 -18.25 -0.32
CA THR A 361 -8.96 -17.25 -1.41
C THR A 361 -7.49 -16.91 -1.63
N PHE A 362 -6.98 -17.27 -2.82
CA PHE A 362 -5.60 -16.97 -3.19
C PHE A 362 -5.44 -15.56 -3.73
N ALA A 363 -4.28 -14.95 -3.51
CA ALA A 363 -3.87 -13.74 -4.19
C ALA A 363 -3.45 -14.08 -5.62
N LEU A 364 -4.21 -13.61 -6.61
CA LEU A 364 -3.99 -13.92 -8.01
C LEU A 364 -3.17 -12.86 -8.74
N LEU A 365 -3.32 -11.58 -8.34
CA LEU A 365 -2.61 -10.46 -8.95
C LEU A 365 -1.17 -10.40 -8.44
N GLY A 366 -0.21 -10.28 -9.36
CA GLY A 366 1.21 -10.20 -9.03
C GLY A 366 1.53 -9.05 -8.07
N GLN A 367 0.86 -7.91 -8.23
CA GLN A 367 0.99 -6.78 -7.32
C GLN A 367 0.56 -7.11 -5.88
N SER A 368 -0.58 -7.78 -5.70
CA SER A 368 -1.07 -8.17 -4.38
C SER A 368 -0.17 -9.23 -3.71
N ARG A 369 0.47 -10.08 -4.52
CA ARG A 369 1.41 -11.09 -4.04
C ARG A 369 2.73 -10.48 -3.60
N LEU A 370 3.29 -9.56 -4.41
CA LEU A 370 4.47 -8.77 -4.02
C LEU A 370 4.23 -8.02 -2.70
N GLU A 371 3.07 -7.38 -2.58
CA GLU A 371 2.67 -6.64 -1.39
C GLU A 371 2.67 -7.50 -0.14
N ARG A 372 2.03 -8.68 -0.21
CA ARG A 372 1.99 -9.64 0.92
C ARG A 372 3.38 -10.16 1.26
N GLU A 373 4.18 -10.52 0.25
CA GLU A 373 5.56 -10.94 0.44
C GLU A 373 6.35 -9.91 1.24
N CYS A 374 6.33 -8.65 0.80
CA CYS A 374 7.06 -7.58 1.47
C CYS A 374 6.54 -7.30 2.89
N ALA A 375 5.22 -7.17 3.03
CA ALA A 375 4.60 -6.76 4.29
C ALA A 375 4.77 -7.81 5.41
N ILE A 376 4.48 -9.08 5.08
CA ILE A 376 4.56 -10.15 6.08
C ILE A 376 6.00 -10.51 6.41
N ASN A 377 6.88 -10.53 5.41
CA ASN A 377 8.31 -10.72 5.62
C ASN A 377 8.88 -9.68 6.60
N GLN A 378 8.64 -8.39 6.37
CA GLN A 378 9.11 -7.33 7.25
C GLN A 378 8.52 -7.42 8.66
N PHE A 379 7.23 -7.71 8.75
CA PHE A 379 6.56 -7.88 10.02
C PHE A 379 7.19 -9.03 10.83
N LEU A 380 7.37 -10.21 10.23
CA LEU A 380 7.96 -11.37 10.89
C LEU A 380 9.43 -11.11 11.28
N ASN A 381 10.21 -10.47 10.40
CA ASN A 381 11.57 -10.06 10.71
C ASN A 381 11.62 -9.13 11.93
N SER A 382 10.71 -8.15 12.02
CA SER A 382 10.61 -7.23 13.17
C SER A 382 10.24 -7.92 14.48
N LYS A 383 9.63 -9.11 14.41
CA LYS A 383 9.25 -9.96 15.54
C LYS A 383 10.31 -11.02 15.89
N GLY A 384 11.46 -11.00 15.21
CA GLY A 384 12.59 -11.88 15.47
C GLY A 384 12.48 -13.26 14.82
N PHE A 385 11.58 -13.46 13.86
CA PHE A 385 11.57 -14.69 13.06
C PHE A 385 12.67 -14.63 12.00
N THR A 386 13.24 -15.78 11.72
CA THR A 386 14.28 -15.91 10.69
C THR A 386 13.64 -16.04 9.32
N VAL A 387 13.65 -14.95 8.57
CA VAL A 387 13.12 -14.79 7.21
C VAL A 387 14.16 -14.12 6.32
N PRO A 388 14.12 -14.30 4.99
CA PRO A 388 15.05 -13.62 4.09
C PRO A 388 14.92 -12.09 4.23
N LYS A 389 16.03 -11.39 4.45
CA LYS A 389 15.99 -9.92 4.49
C LYS A 389 15.63 -9.36 3.13
N LEU A 390 14.68 -8.44 3.08
CA LEU A 390 14.37 -7.69 1.87
C LEU A 390 15.51 -6.70 1.59
N LEU A 391 16.15 -6.84 0.44
CA LEU A 391 17.25 -5.98 0.02
C LEU A 391 16.76 -4.81 -0.83
N SER A 392 15.81 -5.07 -1.71
CA SER A 392 15.16 -4.04 -2.54
C SER A 392 13.82 -4.52 -3.10
N VAL A 393 12.97 -3.54 -3.44
CA VAL A 393 11.62 -3.78 -3.98
C VAL A 393 11.36 -2.79 -5.11
N SER A 394 10.87 -3.29 -6.24
CA SER A 394 10.27 -2.48 -7.31
C SER A 394 8.81 -2.90 -7.49
N HIS A 395 7.91 -2.03 -7.04
CA HIS A 395 6.48 -2.25 -7.20
C HIS A 395 6.05 -2.14 -8.67
N GLN A 396 6.71 -1.26 -9.43
CA GLN A 396 6.41 -1.03 -10.84
C GLN A 396 6.78 -2.26 -11.67
N GLU A 397 7.97 -2.83 -11.44
CA GLU A 397 8.46 -4.03 -12.13
C GLU A 397 7.97 -5.33 -11.48
N ARG A 398 7.26 -5.24 -10.34
CA ARG A 398 6.80 -6.36 -9.52
C ARG A 398 7.94 -7.32 -9.15
N LEU A 399 9.06 -6.73 -8.74
CA LEU A 399 10.30 -7.43 -8.48
C LEU A 399 10.76 -7.19 -7.05
N VAL A 400 11.23 -8.24 -6.39
CA VAL A 400 11.84 -8.15 -5.07
C VAL A 400 13.20 -8.86 -5.07
N PHE A 401 14.17 -8.25 -4.41
CA PHE A 401 15.47 -8.85 -4.12
C PHE A 401 15.59 -9.18 -2.65
N MET A 402 15.99 -10.40 -2.35
CA MET A 402 16.05 -10.92 -0.99
C MET A 402 17.40 -11.60 -0.75
N GLU A 403 17.76 -11.68 0.52
CA GLU A 403 18.89 -12.47 1.01
C GLU A 403 18.73 -13.95 0.60
N TYR A 404 19.82 -14.55 0.13
CA TYR A 404 19.85 -15.99 -0.05
C TYR A 404 20.15 -16.67 1.29
N LEU A 405 19.25 -17.55 1.74
CA LEU A 405 19.41 -18.30 2.98
C LEU A 405 19.93 -19.71 2.68
N GLU A 406 21.04 -20.09 3.33
CA GLU A 406 21.58 -21.44 3.27
C GLU A 406 20.92 -22.32 4.34
N GLY A 407 20.33 -23.43 3.89
CA GLY A 407 19.72 -24.40 4.78
C GLY A 407 19.30 -25.67 4.05
N GLU A 408 18.96 -26.68 4.81
CA GLU A 408 18.38 -27.90 4.27
C GLU A 408 16.85 -27.75 4.18
N SER A 409 16.29 -27.99 2.98
CA SER A 409 14.82 -27.95 2.81
C SER A 409 14.14 -29.01 3.69
N LEU A 410 13.05 -28.62 4.35
CA LEU A 410 12.24 -29.52 5.15
C LEU A 410 11.64 -30.65 4.28
N GLU A 411 11.44 -30.41 2.99
CA GLU A 411 11.06 -31.43 2.01
C GLU A 411 12.04 -32.64 2.04
N LYS A 412 13.36 -32.36 2.02
CA LYS A 412 14.39 -33.41 2.08
C LYS A 412 14.32 -34.17 3.41
N ILE A 413 14.10 -33.45 4.51
CA ILE A 413 13.95 -34.04 5.85
C ILE A 413 12.73 -34.95 5.90
N VAL A 414 11.57 -34.47 5.39
CA VAL A 414 10.35 -35.27 5.31
C VAL A 414 10.52 -36.51 4.44
N LYS A 415 11.19 -36.38 3.29
CA LYS A 415 11.51 -37.54 2.42
C LYS A 415 12.38 -38.58 3.15
N ARG A 416 13.35 -38.16 3.97
CA ARG A 416 14.12 -39.09 4.82
C ARG A 416 13.23 -39.80 5.83
N ILE A 417 12.34 -39.07 6.51
CA ILE A 417 11.39 -39.69 7.43
C ILE A 417 10.54 -40.76 6.71
N MET A 418 10.04 -40.44 5.53
CA MET A 418 9.17 -41.38 4.77
C MET A 418 9.92 -42.62 4.25
N SER A 419 11.23 -42.51 3.99
CA SER A 419 12.07 -43.58 3.47
C SER A 419 12.80 -44.38 4.54
N ALA A 420 12.81 -43.95 5.80
CA ALA A 420 13.52 -44.62 6.89
C ALA A 420 12.99 -46.05 7.16
N LYS A 421 13.90 -46.97 7.47
CA LYS A 421 13.55 -48.36 7.76
C LYS A 421 13.08 -48.59 9.20
N ALA A 422 13.69 -47.89 10.15
CA ALA A 422 13.34 -47.96 11.58
C ALA A 422 12.82 -46.63 12.12
N GLU A 423 12.00 -46.67 13.19
CA GLU A 423 11.53 -45.43 13.85
C GLU A 423 12.65 -44.70 14.59
N SER A 424 13.63 -45.42 15.10
CA SER A 424 14.81 -44.82 15.77
C SER A 424 15.67 -43.95 14.84
N GLU A 425 15.60 -44.17 13.52
CA GLU A 425 16.36 -43.40 12.54
C GLU A 425 15.80 -41.99 12.29
N ILE A 426 14.55 -41.74 12.69
CA ILE A 426 13.85 -40.49 12.37
C ILE A 426 13.58 -39.59 13.59
N GLU A 427 14.05 -40.00 14.78
CA GLU A 427 13.78 -39.25 16.02
C GLU A 427 14.31 -37.82 15.93
N LYS A 428 15.47 -37.65 15.33
CA LYS A 428 16.13 -36.35 15.14
C LYS A 428 15.34 -35.43 14.18
N GLU A 429 14.89 -36.00 13.09
CA GLU A 429 14.05 -35.34 12.08
C GLU A 429 12.68 -34.97 12.63
N LEU A 430 12.07 -35.81 13.46
CA LEU A 430 10.80 -35.51 14.12
C LEU A 430 10.91 -34.32 15.09
N LYS A 431 12.06 -34.15 15.77
CA LYS A 431 12.32 -32.96 16.59
C LYS A 431 12.37 -31.68 15.75
N VAL A 432 12.90 -31.75 14.52
CA VAL A 432 12.86 -30.61 13.58
C VAL A 432 11.41 -30.28 13.21
N VAL A 433 10.61 -31.28 12.88
CA VAL A 433 9.18 -31.10 12.56
C VAL A 433 8.40 -30.52 13.74
N GLN A 434 8.70 -30.96 14.97
CA GLN A 434 8.12 -30.36 16.19
C GLN A 434 8.47 -28.87 16.29
N LYS A 435 9.73 -28.49 16.06
CA LYS A 435 10.18 -27.10 16.04
C LYS A 435 9.49 -26.25 14.98
N VAL A 436 9.16 -26.84 13.81
CA VAL A 436 8.34 -26.18 12.80
C VAL A 436 6.93 -25.88 13.35
N GLY A 437 6.30 -26.87 14.01
CA GLY A 437 5.00 -26.68 14.67
C GLY A 437 5.02 -25.52 15.68
N GLU A 438 6.05 -25.47 16.54
CA GLU A 438 6.26 -24.36 17.50
C GLU A 438 6.38 -23.00 16.80
N THR A 439 7.12 -22.95 15.69
CA THR A 439 7.33 -21.73 14.92
C THR A 439 6.01 -21.23 14.31
N VAL A 440 5.23 -22.12 13.72
CA VAL A 440 3.90 -21.79 13.16
C VAL A 440 2.93 -21.31 14.25
N ALA A 441 2.94 -21.94 15.43
CA ALA A 441 2.11 -21.50 16.56
C ALA A 441 2.44 -20.08 17.01
N LYS A 442 3.73 -19.74 17.12
CA LYS A 442 4.20 -18.39 17.49
C LYS A 442 3.75 -17.35 16.45
N ILE A 443 3.77 -17.68 15.16
CA ILE A 443 3.29 -16.80 14.08
C ILE A 443 1.77 -16.62 14.17
N HIS A 444 1.04 -17.72 14.40
CA HIS A 444 -0.42 -17.68 14.59
C HIS A 444 -0.84 -16.86 15.83
N ALA A 445 -0.01 -16.83 16.89
CA ALA A 445 -0.23 -15.96 18.04
C ALA A 445 -0.18 -14.47 17.69
N LEU A 446 0.57 -14.09 16.64
CA LEU A 446 0.61 -12.73 16.10
C LEU A 446 -0.56 -12.44 15.12
N ASN A 447 -1.56 -13.33 15.02
CA ASN A 447 -2.67 -13.26 14.06
C ASN A 447 -2.21 -13.18 12.58
N VAL A 448 -1.09 -13.80 12.24
CA VAL A 448 -0.59 -13.96 10.89
C VAL A 448 -0.76 -15.42 10.48
N THR A 449 -1.16 -15.66 9.22
CA THR A 449 -1.15 -16.96 8.56
C THR A 449 -0.20 -16.92 7.38
N LEU A 450 0.51 -18.02 7.14
CA LEU A 450 1.51 -18.14 6.09
C LEU A 450 0.87 -18.38 4.72
N GLY A 451 -0.20 -19.18 4.69
CA GLY A 451 -1.01 -19.41 3.49
C GLY A 451 -0.39 -20.31 2.43
N ASP A 452 0.89 -20.65 2.54
CA ASP A 452 1.63 -21.64 1.75
C ASP A 452 2.71 -22.30 2.61
N THR A 453 2.28 -23.20 3.51
CA THR A 453 3.11 -23.86 4.53
C THR A 453 3.72 -25.19 4.05
N LYS A 454 3.96 -25.31 2.74
CA LYS A 454 4.59 -26.50 2.18
C LYS A 454 6.00 -26.72 2.75
N PRO A 455 6.43 -27.99 2.88
CA PRO A 455 7.79 -28.30 3.34
C PRO A 455 8.91 -27.66 2.50
N GLU A 456 8.68 -27.37 1.23
CA GLU A 456 9.62 -26.69 0.34
C GLU A 456 9.91 -25.24 0.75
N ASN A 457 8.92 -24.59 1.39
CA ASN A 457 9.01 -23.19 1.84
C ASN A 457 9.64 -23.05 3.24
N ILE A 458 10.17 -24.13 3.79
CA ILE A 458 10.77 -24.18 5.13
C ILE A 458 12.18 -24.76 5.03
N LEU A 459 13.17 -24.06 5.60
CA LEU A 459 14.53 -24.53 5.67
C LEU A 459 14.98 -24.73 7.13
N LEU A 460 15.83 -25.74 7.34
CA LEU A 460 16.61 -25.90 8.55
C LEU A 460 18.00 -25.29 8.34
N GLY A 461 18.29 -24.21 9.02
CA GLY A 461 19.59 -23.56 9.01
C GLY A 461 20.67 -24.38 9.70
N LYS A 462 21.94 -24.08 9.41
CA LYS A 462 23.12 -24.74 10.04
C LYS A 462 23.15 -24.60 11.56
N ASN A 463 22.56 -23.52 12.07
CA ASN A 463 22.40 -23.24 13.51
C ASN A 463 21.19 -23.96 14.16
N GLY A 464 20.45 -24.77 13.38
CA GLY A 464 19.25 -25.45 13.85
C GLY A 464 18.01 -24.56 13.96
N GLU A 465 18.04 -23.34 13.41
CA GLU A 465 16.86 -22.47 13.32
C GLU A 465 15.98 -22.83 12.12
N ILE A 466 14.69 -22.51 12.26
CA ILE A 466 13.71 -22.68 11.19
C ILE A 466 13.63 -21.37 10.41
N TYR A 467 13.93 -21.45 9.14
CA TYR A 467 13.79 -20.35 8.18
C TYR A 467 12.50 -20.53 7.38
N LEU A 468 11.75 -19.45 7.24
CA LEU A 468 10.50 -19.43 6.49
C LEU A 468 10.69 -18.63 5.21
N LEU A 469 10.20 -19.17 4.11
CA LEU A 469 10.27 -18.60 2.79
C LEU A 469 8.86 -18.41 2.24
N ASP A 470 8.73 -17.51 1.28
CA ASP A 470 7.51 -17.33 0.45
C ASP A 470 6.25 -16.91 1.22
N PHE A 471 6.06 -15.59 1.36
CA PHE A 471 4.91 -15.01 2.05
C PHE A 471 3.85 -14.44 1.10
N GLU A 472 3.89 -14.75 -0.18
CA GLU A 472 2.98 -14.18 -1.19
C GLU A 472 1.50 -14.52 -0.98
N GLN A 473 1.22 -15.61 -0.26
CA GLN A 473 -0.12 -16.03 0.12
C GLN A 473 -0.44 -15.76 1.59
N ALA A 474 0.51 -15.20 2.33
CA ALA A 474 0.35 -14.87 3.73
C ALA A 474 -0.63 -13.71 3.94
N SER A 475 -1.23 -13.66 5.12
CA SER A 475 -2.19 -12.59 5.47
C SER A 475 -2.35 -12.44 6.97
N ARG A 476 -2.72 -11.22 7.41
CA ARG A 476 -3.17 -10.98 8.77
C ARG A 476 -4.61 -11.48 8.94
N ASN A 477 -4.90 -12.06 10.10
CA ASN A 477 -6.23 -12.61 10.45
C ASN A 477 -6.75 -13.68 9.46
N GLY A 478 -5.86 -14.44 8.84
CA GLY A 478 -6.22 -15.53 7.93
C GLY A 478 -6.68 -16.81 8.64
N ASP A 479 -6.93 -17.85 7.87
CA ASP A 479 -7.41 -19.15 8.36
C ASP A 479 -6.25 -20.03 8.87
N LYS A 480 -6.02 -20.05 10.18
CA LYS A 480 -4.98 -20.87 10.83
C LYS A 480 -5.11 -22.37 10.55
N ALA A 481 -6.34 -22.86 10.37
CA ALA A 481 -6.58 -24.25 10.06
C ALA A 481 -6.10 -24.63 8.66
N TRP A 482 -6.08 -23.67 7.73
CA TRP A 482 -5.49 -23.87 6.40
C TRP A 482 -4.00 -24.18 6.49
N ASP A 483 -3.20 -23.37 7.19
CA ASP A 483 -1.75 -23.55 7.31
C ASP A 483 -1.40 -24.92 7.90
N ILE A 484 -2.16 -25.33 8.94
CA ILE A 484 -1.98 -26.64 9.56
C ILE A 484 -2.35 -27.77 8.58
N ALA A 485 -3.48 -27.66 7.91
CA ALA A 485 -3.94 -28.65 6.95
C ALA A 485 -2.96 -28.79 5.78
N GLU A 486 -2.54 -27.67 5.22
CA GLU A 486 -1.60 -27.65 4.10
C GLU A 486 -0.29 -28.34 4.47
N PHE A 487 0.33 -27.97 5.60
CA PHE A 487 1.53 -28.64 6.08
C PHE A 487 1.35 -30.16 6.22
N LEU A 488 0.33 -30.58 6.96
CA LEU A 488 0.11 -31.98 7.30
C LEU A 488 -0.20 -32.86 6.06
N PHE A 489 -1.01 -32.36 5.14
CA PHE A 489 -1.40 -33.13 3.96
C PHE A 489 -0.33 -33.09 2.88
N TYR A 490 0.49 -32.04 2.77
CA TYR A 490 1.69 -32.06 1.93
C TYR A 490 2.75 -33.03 2.45
N VAL A 491 2.94 -33.15 3.76
CA VAL A 491 3.74 -34.23 4.35
C VAL A 491 3.20 -35.60 3.92
N GLY A 492 1.89 -35.77 3.93
CA GLY A 492 1.21 -36.99 3.46
C GLY A 492 1.42 -37.30 1.98
N HIS A 493 1.70 -36.30 1.13
CA HIS A 493 2.02 -36.48 -0.29
C HIS A 493 3.31 -37.30 -0.51
N TYR A 494 4.29 -37.18 0.38
CA TYR A 494 5.55 -37.92 0.27
C TYR A 494 5.46 -39.35 0.83
N ALA A 495 4.32 -39.72 1.39
CA ALA A 495 4.13 -41.05 1.96
C ALA A 495 4.02 -42.14 0.87
N SER A 496 4.72 -43.25 1.06
CA SER A 496 4.60 -44.42 0.19
C SER A 496 3.21 -45.05 0.29
N PRO A 497 2.65 -45.56 -0.81
CA PRO A 497 1.33 -46.23 -0.81
C PRO A 497 1.21 -47.39 0.17
N PHE A 498 2.30 -48.10 0.45
CA PHE A 498 2.31 -49.36 1.19
C PHE A 498 2.73 -49.25 2.67
N VAL A 499 3.59 -48.25 3.02
CA VAL A 499 4.17 -48.15 4.36
C VAL A 499 4.02 -46.72 4.94
N GLY A 500 3.54 -45.78 4.14
CA GLY A 500 3.63 -44.36 4.43
C GLY A 500 2.70 -43.82 5.52
N ALA A 501 1.57 -44.48 5.81
CA ALA A 501 0.61 -43.95 6.77
C ALA A 501 1.21 -43.78 8.18
N ARG A 502 1.95 -44.77 8.67
CA ARG A 502 2.56 -44.72 10.01
C ARG A 502 3.61 -43.60 10.12
N ARG A 503 4.41 -43.38 9.05
CA ARG A 503 5.41 -42.27 9.03
C ARG A 503 4.74 -40.91 8.96
N ALA A 504 3.69 -40.76 8.14
CA ALA A 504 2.88 -39.57 8.07
C ALA A 504 2.20 -39.27 9.42
N GLU A 505 1.70 -40.27 10.12
CA GLU A 505 1.16 -40.15 11.47
C GLU A 505 2.18 -39.62 12.47
N LEU A 506 3.38 -40.20 12.52
CA LEU A 506 4.46 -39.76 13.42
C LEU A 506 4.86 -38.30 13.15
N THR A 507 4.98 -37.94 11.87
CA THR A 507 5.30 -36.58 11.44
C THR A 507 4.20 -35.61 11.83
N ALA A 508 2.93 -35.98 11.60
CA ALA A 508 1.78 -35.16 11.99
C ALA A 508 1.69 -34.98 13.51
N ARG A 509 1.94 -36.03 14.30
CA ARG A 509 1.99 -35.95 15.77
C ARG A 509 3.09 -35.02 16.24
N ALA A 510 4.29 -35.10 15.66
CA ALA A 510 5.40 -34.23 16.02
C ALA A 510 5.08 -32.75 15.76
N PHE A 511 4.53 -32.43 14.59
CA PHE A 511 4.10 -31.06 14.27
C PHE A 511 3.01 -30.56 15.23
N ILE A 512 1.94 -31.35 15.41
CA ILE A 512 0.80 -30.95 16.26
C ILE A 512 1.24 -30.77 17.71
N ARG A 513 2.11 -31.66 18.20
CA ARG A 513 2.69 -31.52 19.54
C ARG A 513 3.42 -30.20 19.71
N GLY A 514 4.38 -29.89 18.83
CA GLY A 514 5.12 -28.62 18.90
C GLY A 514 4.19 -27.41 18.77
N TYR A 515 3.18 -27.49 17.89
CA TYR A 515 2.19 -26.43 17.72
C TYR A 515 1.40 -26.18 19.02
N LEU A 516 0.89 -27.23 19.68
CA LEU A 516 0.09 -27.11 20.90
C LEU A 516 0.95 -26.71 22.13
N GLU A 517 2.15 -27.27 22.28
CA GLU A 517 3.09 -26.93 23.35
C GLU A 517 3.50 -25.45 23.30
N ALA A 518 3.58 -24.85 22.11
CA ALA A 518 3.84 -23.42 21.94
C ALA A 518 2.58 -22.53 22.04
N GLY A 519 1.45 -23.05 22.53
CA GLY A 519 0.21 -22.30 22.74
C GLY A 519 -0.67 -22.15 21.50
N GLY A 520 -0.51 -23.01 20.49
CA GLY A 520 -1.33 -23.01 19.29
C GLY A 520 -2.80 -23.37 19.55
N ASP A 521 -3.71 -22.90 18.69
CA ASP A 521 -5.16 -23.11 18.86
C ASP A 521 -5.58 -24.56 18.51
N LEU A 522 -5.97 -25.33 19.53
CA LEU A 522 -6.49 -26.69 19.38
C LEU A 522 -7.69 -26.76 18.42
N ARG A 523 -8.54 -25.70 18.39
CA ARG A 523 -9.70 -25.66 17.49
C ARG A 523 -9.26 -25.59 16.02
N ALA A 524 -8.15 -24.86 15.75
CA ALA A 524 -7.57 -24.81 14.40
C ALA A 524 -7.02 -26.19 13.98
N VAL A 525 -6.34 -26.92 14.87
CA VAL A 525 -5.87 -28.29 14.63
C VAL A 525 -7.03 -29.21 14.31
N LYS A 526 -8.08 -29.23 15.15
CA LYS A 526 -9.28 -30.05 14.91
C LYS A 526 -10.01 -29.67 13.61
N ALA A 527 -10.04 -28.37 13.28
CA ALA A 527 -10.63 -27.89 12.04
C ALA A 527 -9.85 -28.37 10.81
N ALA A 528 -8.53 -28.41 10.85
CA ALA A 528 -7.68 -28.86 9.76
C ALA A 528 -8.01 -30.29 9.27
N GLY A 529 -8.41 -31.16 10.19
CA GLY A 529 -8.86 -32.53 9.86
C GLY A 529 -10.29 -32.66 9.31
N LYS A 530 -11.04 -31.55 9.13
CA LYS A 530 -12.43 -31.62 8.63
C LYS A 530 -12.49 -31.74 7.11
N PRO A 531 -13.63 -32.26 6.55
CA PRO A 531 -13.84 -32.43 5.11
C PRO A 531 -13.63 -31.14 4.30
N LYS A 532 -13.85 -29.97 4.89
CA LYS A 532 -13.61 -28.67 4.25
C LYS A 532 -12.17 -28.56 3.70
N TYR A 533 -11.18 -29.04 4.44
CA TYR A 533 -9.76 -28.97 4.06
C TYR A 533 -9.30 -30.27 3.39
N THR A 534 -9.67 -31.47 3.93
CA THR A 534 -9.18 -32.74 3.39
C THR A 534 -9.56 -32.95 1.93
N LYS A 535 -10.75 -32.47 1.49
CA LYS A 535 -11.15 -32.54 0.08
C LYS A 535 -10.17 -31.85 -0.87
N VAL A 536 -9.54 -30.73 -0.44
CA VAL A 536 -8.61 -29.99 -1.29
C VAL A 536 -7.35 -30.80 -1.54
N PHE A 537 -6.86 -31.51 -0.51
CA PHE A 537 -5.63 -32.28 -0.56
C PHE A 537 -5.83 -33.74 -1.00
N SER A 538 -7.07 -34.19 -1.19
CA SER A 538 -7.39 -35.56 -1.63
C SER A 538 -6.84 -35.92 -3.03
N VAL A 539 -6.46 -34.93 -3.81
CA VAL A 539 -5.81 -35.12 -5.12
C VAL A 539 -4.32 -35.42 -4.98
N PHE A 540 -3.70 -35.05 -3.85
CA PHE A 540 -2.24 -35.09 -3.65
C PHE A 540 -1.79 -36.20 -2.72
N ALA A 541 -2.66 -36.70 -1.83
CA ALA A 541 -2.31 -37.72 -0.85
C ALA A 541 -3.27 -38.92 -0.92
N PHE A 542 -2.76 -40.10 -0.58
CA PHE A 542 -3.56 -41.31 -0.59
C PHE A 542 -4.69 -41.29 0.46
N PRO A 543 -5.88 -41.83 0.16
CA PRO A 543 -7.05 -41.76 1.06
C PRO A 543 -6.77 -42.27 2.48
N HIS A 544 -6.02 -43.35 2.65
CA HIS A 544 -5.69 -43.93 3.96
C HIS A 544 -4.76 -43.00 4.77
N VAL A 545 -3.85 -42.27 4.11
CA VAL A 545 -2.97 -41.27 4.74
C VAL A 545 -3.78 -40.06 5.19
N ILE A 546 -4.69 -39.57 4.34
CA ILE A 546 -5.61 -38.48 4.69
C ILE A 546 -6.45 -38.87 5.90
N PHE A 547 -6.98 -40.07 5.93
CA PHE A 547 -7.78 -40.58 7.04
C PHE A 547 -6.99 -40.65 8.35
N ALA A 548 -5.74 -41.14 8.26
CA ALA A 548 -4.84 -41.22 9.41
C ALA A 548 -4.51 -39.83 9.99
N ILE A 549 -4.13 -38.87 9.15
CA ILE A 549 -3.84 -37.49 9.57
C ILE A 549 -5.11 -36.83 10.13
N SER A 550 -6.24 -36.95 9.45
CA SER A 550 -7.52 -36.40 9.91
C SER A 550 -7.91 -36.91 11.30
N ASN A 551 -7.74 -38.23 11.55
CA ASN A 551 -8.03 -38.84 12.84
C ASN A 551 -7.12 -38.28 13.95
N ILE A 552 -5.84 -38.05 13.66
CA ILE A 552 -4.90 -37.41 14.60
C ILE A 552 -5.35 -36.00 14.91
N CYS A 553 -5.73 -35.21 13.91
CA CYS A 553 -6.25 -33.86 14.14
C CYS A 553 -7.49 -33.85 15.06
N GLN A 554 -8.40 -34.78 14.86
CA GLN A 554 -9.62 -34.89 15.70
C GLN A 554 -9.32 -35.31 17.16
N LYS A 555 -8.24 -36.08 17.39
CA LYS A 555 -7.80 -36.57 18.69
C LYS A 555 -6.63 -35.74 19.28
N ALA A 556 -6.41 -34.54 18.78
CA ALA A 556 -5.26 -33.71 19.17
C ALA A 556 -5.26 -33.32 20.67
N ASP A 557 -6.42 -33.31 21.33
CA ASP A 557 -6.54 -33.13 22.78
C ASP A 557 -5.77 -34.19 23.59
N GLN A 558 -5.67 -35.42 23.09
CA GLN A 558 -4.93 -36.49 23.76
C GLN A 558 -3.42 -36.31 23.66
N LEU A 559 -2.93 -35.58 22.65
CA LEU A 559 -1.50 -35.31 22.47
C LEU A 559 -0.95 -34.25 23.42
N GLY A 560 -1.80 -33.35 23.94
CA GLY A 560 -1.43 -32.33 24.92
C GLY A 560 -1.45 -32.82 26.37
N SER A 561 -2.06 -33.99 26.66
CA SER A 561 -2.24 -34.51 28.01
C SER A 561 -1.21 -35.59 28.44
N GLU A 562 -0.32 -36.03 27.55
CA GLU A 562 0.68 -37.06 27.87
C GLU A 562 1.86 -36.57 28.74
N HIS A 563 1.89 -35.29 29.16
CA HIS A 563 2.95 -34.70 29.99
C HIS A 563 2.40 -33.74 31.08
N GLY A 564 1.17 -33.97 31.59
CA GLY A 564 0.61 -33.30 32.76
C GLY A 564 0.85 -34.11 34.06
#